data_63292095b76d125f4a7b40c91f1da274
#
_entry.id   63292095b76d125f4a7b40c91f1da274
#
_cell.length_a   1.000
_cell.length_b   1.000
_cell.length_c   1.000
_cell.angle_alpha   90.00
_cell.angle_beta   90.00
_cell.angle_gamma   90.00
#
_symmetry.space_group_name_H-M   'P 1'
#
loop_
_entity.id
_entity.type
_entity.pdbx_description
1 polymer ?
#
loop_
_entity_poly.entity_id
_entity_poly.type
_entity_poly.pdbx_seq_one_letter_code
_entity_poly.pdbx_strand_id
1 'polypeptide(L)'
;MSEDSKTKTYPPSAEASANAHISSLEQYRELYERSINDPEGFWTEHAERLHWFEKWNTLRNWDYHKAEIQWFIGGKLNACYNCVDRHVDDGHGDDTALIWEGNDPNESRTYTYAQLQVEVQKAANALKDLGIEKGDRVCIYMQMIPELTIAMLACARIGAIHSLSLIHI
;
A
#
# COMPACT_ATOMS: atom_id res chain seq x y z
N MET A 1 -19.59 25.96 -36.26
CA MET A 1 -18.89 26.18 -34.98
C MET A 1 -19.74 25.50 -33.91
N SER A 2 -19.28 24.35 -33.48
CA SER A 2 -20.02 23.41 -32.61
C SER A 2 -20.05 23.93 -31.18
N GLU A 3 -21.27 24.03 -30.68
CA GLU A 3 -21.57 24.29 -29.27
C GLU A 3 -20.86 23.32 -28.33
N ASP A 4 -20.33 23.89 -27.28
CA ASP A 4 -19.86 23.29 -26.04
C ASP A 4 -20.22 21.82 -25.83
N SER A 5 -19.27 20.95 -25.98
CA SER A 5 -19.31 19.66 -25.33
C SER A 5 -19.08 19.89 -23.81
N LYS A 6 -20.12 20.31 -23.10
CA LYS A 6 -20.12 20.32 -21.65
C LYS A 6 -19.75 18.93 -21.19
N THR A 7 -18.57 18.80 -20.65
CA THR A 7 -18.09 17.54 -20.09
C THR A 7 -19.13 17.04 -19.09
N LYS A 8 -19.77 15.91 -19.40
CA LYS A 8 -20.82 15.36 -18.55
C LYS A 8 -20.19 14.95 -17.21
N THR A 9 -20.64 15.58 -16.13
CA THR A 9 -20.18 15.25 -14.77
C THR A 9 -21.14 14.27 -14.12
N TYR A 10 -20.60 13.34 -13.34
CA TYR A 10 -21.34 12.34 -12.60
C TYR A 10 -21.02 12.55 -11.12
N PRO A 11 -21.86 13.28 -10.38
CA PRO A 11 -21.64 13.50 -8.95
C PRO A 11 -21.78 12.18 -8.18
N PRO A 12 -21.05 11.99 -7.07
CA PRO A 12 -21.22 10.84 -6.19
C PRO A 12 -22.64 10.85 -5.58
N SER A 13 -23.11 9.68 -5.17
CA SER A 13 -24.36 9.59 -4.42
C SER A 13 -24.23 10.25 -3.04
N ALA A 14 -25.35 10.69 -2.47
CA ALA A 14 -25.37 11.27 -1.12
C ALA A 14 -24.84 10.27 -0.07
N GLU A 15 -25.16 8.99 -0.22
CA GLU A 15 -24.67 7.92 0.66
C GLU A 15 -23.14 7.74 0.56
N ALA A 16 -22.60 7.71 -0.67
CA ALA A 16 -21.17 7.61 -0.88
C ALA A 16 -20.41 8.81 -0.28
N SER A 17 -20.97 10.03 -0.45
CA SER A 17 -20.38 11.25 0.13
C SER A 17 -20.42 11.25 1.66
N ALA A 18 -21.52 10.80 2.25
CA ALA A 18 -21.68 10.77 3.71
C ALA A 18 -20.73 9.77 4.39
N ASN A 19 -20.39 8.67 3.71
CA ASN A 19 -19.51 7.64 4.23
C ASN A 19 -18.04 7.84 3.84
N ALA A 20 -17.72 8.86 3.04
CA ALA A 20 -16.35 9.13 2.62
C ALA A 20 -15.53 9.81 3.72
N HIS A 21 -14.23 9.45 3.85
CA HIS A 21 -13.29 10.13 4.76
C HIS A 21 -13.13 11.62 4.44
N ILE A 22 -13.25 11.98 3.16
CA ILE A 22 -13.29 13.35 2.67
C ILE A 22 -14.65 13.51 1.97
N SER A 23 -15.58 14.16 2.64
CA SER A 23 -16.99 14.21 2.24
C SER A 23 -17.33 15.40 1.31
N SER A 24 -16.44 16.37 1.18
CA SER A 24 -16.68 17.57 0.38
C SER A 24 -15.41 18.07 -0.34
N LEU A 25 -15.63 18.83 -1.41
CA LEU A 25 -14.55 19.51 -2.13
C LEU A 25 -13.87 20.59 -1.28
N GLU A 26 -14.60 21.20 -0.36
CA GLU A 26 -14.06 22.20 0.57
C GLU A 26 -13.05 21.55 1.54
N GLN A 27 -13.45 20.45 2.17
CA GLN A 27 -12.55 19.66 3.02
C GLN A 27 -11.29 19.18 2.27
N TYR A 28 -11.45 18.76 1.01
CA TYR A 28 -10.31 18.41 0.18
C TYR A 28 -9.36 19.59 -0.04
N ARG A 29 -9.90 20.79 -0.34
CA ARG A 29 -9.09 21.98 -0.57
C ARG A 29 -8.33 22.41 0.69
N GLU A 30 -8.96 22.37 1.85
CA GLU A 30 -8.32 22.67 3.13
C GLU A 30 -7.14 21.73 3.40
N LEU A 31 -7.34 20.42 3.20
CA LEU A 31 -6.28 19.43 3.35
C LEU A 31 -5.16 19.64 2.33
N TYR A 32 -5.50 19.94 1.09
CA TYR A 32 -4.53 20.23 0.04
C TYR A 32 -3.71 21.49 0.36
N GLU A 33 -4.35 22.59 0.74
CA GLU A 33 -3.67 23.82 1.13
C GLU A 33 -2.75 23.59 2.33
N ARG A 34 -3.18 22.83 3.32
CA ARG A 34 -2.35 22.44 4.45
C ARG A 34 -1.12 21.64 3.98
N SER A 35 -1.29 20.69 3.05
CA SER A 35 -0.18 19.87 2.53
C SER A 35 0.90 20.70 1.82
N ILE A 36 0.53 21.87 1.28
CA ILE A 36 1.44 22.80 0.60
C ILE A 36 2.06 23.79 1.60
N ASN A 37 1.26 24.35 2.50
CA ASN A 37 1.68 25.43 3.39
C ASN A 37 2.40 24.92 4.66
N ASP A 38 2.03 23.72 5.14
CA ASP A 38 2.65 23.02 6.28
C ASP A 38 2.94 21.57 5.92
N PRO A 39 3.83 21.30 4.95
CA PRO A 39 4.10 19.93 4.54
C PRO A 39 4.72 19.07 5.66
N GLU A 40 5.47 19.68 6.57
CA GLU A 40 6.10 18.92 7.65
C GLU A 40 5.09 18.45 8.69
N GLY A 41 4.21 19.31 9.14
CA GLY A 41 3.11 18.91 10.04
C GLY A 41 2.15 17.95 9.38
N PHE A 42 1.77 18.20 8.13
CA PHE A 42 0.85 17.36 7.37
C PHE A 42 1.39 15.93 7.20
N TRP A 43 2.61 15.76 6.70
CA TRP A 43 3.17 14.43 6.45
C TRP A 43 3.60 13.71 7.73
N THR A 44 3.98 14.43 8.79
CA THR A 44 4.20 13.84 10.11
C THR A 44 2.94 13.17 10.64
N GLU A 45 1.82 13.90 10.65
CA GLU A 45 0.52 13.37 11.10
C GLU A 45 0.10 12.12 10.30
N HIS A 46 0.27 12.17 8.97
CA HIS A 46 -0.09 11.05 8.12
C HIS A 46 0.83 9.83 8.29
N ALA A 47 2.13 10.07 8.53
CA ALA A 47 3.08 9.00 8.78
C ALA A 47 2.88 8.31 10.13
N GLU A 48 2.30 8.98 11.12
CA GLU A 48 1.98 8.39 12.43
C GLU A 48 0.87 7.34 12.38
N ARG A 49 0.14 7.23 11.28
CA ARG A 49 -0.80 6.13 11.04
C ARG A 49 -0.10 4.79 10.79
N LEU A 50 1.18 4.82 10.43
CA LEU A 50 1.98 3.64 10.18
C LEU A 50 2.70 3.20 11.45
N HIS A 51 2.92 1.89 11.58
CA HIS A 51 3.78 1.35 12.61
C HIS A 51 5.25 1.47 12.19
N TRP A 52 6.02 2.22 12.98
CA TRP A 52 7.46 2.41 12.81
C TRP A 52 8.20 1.62 13.88
N PHE A 53 9.12 0.75 13.47
CA PHE A 53 10.04 0.10 14.42
C PHE A 53 11.05 1.10 15.00
N GLU A 54 11.48 2.06 14.18
CA GLU A 54 12.24 3.22 14.61
C GLU A 54 11.64 4.46 13.95
N LYS A 55 11.25 5.46 14.74
CA LYS A 55 10.76 6.74 14.18
C LYS A 55 11.91 7.47 13.48
N TRP A 56 11.58 8.30 12.52
CA TRP A 56 12.51 9.16 11.81
C TRP A 56 13.06 10.27 12.72
N ASN A 57 14.25 10.73 12.42
CA ASN A 57 14.88 11.87 13.11
C ASN A 57 14.59 13.20 12.37
N THR A 58 14.53 13.13 11.04
CA THR A 58 14.24 14.27 10.17
C THR A 58 13.18 13.84 9.18
N LEU A 59 12.10 14.62 9.05
CA LEU A 59 10.99 14.27 8.18
C LEU A 59 11.42 14.21 6.72
N ARG A 60 12.09 15.28 6.26
CA ARG A 60 12.57 15.38 4.88
C ARG A 60 13.85 16.20 4.79
N ASN A 61 14.66 15.88 3.80
CA ASN A 61 15.75 16.69 3.30
C ASN A 61 15.75 16.61 1.77
N TRP A 62 15.83 17.73 1.08
CA TRP A 62 15.80 17.74 -0.37
C TRP A 62 16.62 18.90 -0.95
N ASP A 63 17.30 18.62 -2.06
CA ASP A 63 17.93 19.61 -2.93
C ASP A 63 17.57 19.25 -4.37
N TYR A 64 16.66 20.02 -4.94
CA TYR A 64 16.15 19.75 -6.29
C TYR A 64 17.24 19.88 -7.37
N HIS A 65 18.23 20.78 -7.15
CA HIS A 65 19.32 20.99 -8.09
C HIS A 65 20.31 19.83 -8.11
N LYS A 66 20.41 19.09 -7.02
CA LYS A 66 21.24 17.89 -6.92
C LYS A 66 20.47 16.59 -7.15
N ALA A 67 19.16 16.68 -7.40
CA ALA A 67 18.26 15.54 -7.48
C ALA A 67 18.29 14.66 -6.19
N GLU A 68 18.52 15.29 -5.05
CA GLU A 68 18.51 14.64 -3.74
C GLU A 68 17.14 14.80 -3.10
N ILE A 69 16.46 13.69 -2.81
CA ILE A 69 15.16 13.68 -2.12
C ILE A 69 15.21 12.56 -1.09
N GLN A 70 15.05 12.93 0.18
CA GLN A 70 15.04 12.01 1.31
C GLN A 70 13.82 12.30 2.18
N TRP A 71 13.09 11.25 2.53
CA TRP A 71 11.94 11.30 3.43
C TRP A 71 12.16 10.35 4.61
N PHE A 72 11.64 10.76 5.78
CA PHE A 72 11.65 9.94 6.99
C PHE A 72 13.03 9.40 7.35
N ILE A 73 14.03 10.28 7.34
CA ILE A 73 15.44 9.94 7.51
C ILE A 73 15.66 9.28 8.88
N GLY A 74 16.28 8.11 8.87
CA GLY A 74 16.52 7.29 10.07
C GLY A 74 15.33 6.42 10.47
N GLY A 75 14.15 6.63 9.85
CA GLY A 75 12.98 5.80 10.12
C GLY A 75 13.11 4.38 9.59
N LYS A 76 12.57 3.40 10.33
CA LYS A 76 12.51 2.00 9.93
C LYS A 76 11.11 1.45 10.09
N LEU A 77 10.58 0.92 9.01
CA LEU A 77 9.30 0.21 8.99
C LEU A 77 9.37 -1.00 8.05
N ASN A 78 8.38 -1.88 8.14
CA ASN A 78 8.18 -2.94 7.17
C ASN A 78 6.79 -2.82 6.57
N ALA A 79 6.71 -2.80 5.23
CA ALA A 79 5.44 -2.65 4.53
C ALA A 79 4.52 -3.86 4.77
N CYS A 80 5.05 -5.08 4.78
CA CYS A 80 4.27 -6.29 5.05
C CYS A 80 3.69 -6.26 6.47
N TYR A 81 4.47 -5.86 7.48
CA TYR A 81 3.96 -5.69 8.84
C TYR A 81 2.78 -4.71 8.88
N ASN A 82 2.93 -3.56 8.23
CA ASN A 82 1.88 -2.55 8.19
C ASN A 82 0.63 -2.99 7.41
N CYS A 83 0.78 -3.84 6.39
CA CYS A 83 -0.34 -4.31 5.58
C CYS A 83 -1.05 -5.53 6.17
N VAL A 84 -0.36 -6.35 6.98
CA VAL A 84 -0.88 -7.65 7.41
C VAL A 84 -0.77 -7.83 8.92
N ASP A 85 0.46 -7.89 9.46
CA ASP A 85 0.70 -8.36 10.82
C ASP A 85 0.03 -7.48 11.87
N ARG A 86 0.14 -6.16 11.75
CA ARG A 86 -0.46 -5.24 12.71
C ARG A 86 -1.98 -5.39 12.82
N HIS A 87 -2.64 -5.74 11.72
CA HIS A 87 -4.09 -5.95 11.75
C HIS A 87 -4.46 -7.21 12.54
N VAL A 88 -3.63 -8.25 12.47
CA VAL A 88 -3.79 -9.44 13.32
C VAL A 88 -3.51 -9.09 14.77
N ASP A 89 -2.43 -8.35 15.04
CA ASP A 89 -2.04 -7.92 16.38
C ASP A 89 -3.11 -6.99 17.03
N ASP A 90 -3.77 -6.17 16.23
CA ASP A 90 -4.85 -5.26 16.64
C ASP A 90 -6.22 -5.97 16.81
N GLY A 91 -6.30 -7.30 16.59
CA GLY A 91 -7.51 -8.09 16.78
C GLY A 91 -8.41 -8.21 15.55
N HIS A 92 -7.93 -7.77 14.36
CA HIS A 92 -8.63 -7.87 13.08
C HIS A 92 -8.26 -9.12 12.27
N GLY A 93 -7.73 -10.15 12.94
CA GLY A 93 -7.26 -11.38 12.29
C GLY A 93 -8.33 -12.12 11.48
N ASP A 94 -9.58 -12.06 11.92
CA ASP A 94 -10.72 -12.72 11.27
C ASP A 94 -11.39 -11.86 10.19
N ASP A 95 -11.00 -10.58 10.06
CA ASP A 95 -11.53 -9.71 9.03
C ASP A 95 -10.99 -10.13 7.65
N THR A 96 -11.80 -9.89 6.60
CA THR A 96 -11.43 -10.19 5.23
C THR A 96 -10.29 -9.27 4.77
N ALA A 97 -9.15 -9.86 4.39
CA ALA A 97 -7.98 -9.15 3.89
C ALA A 97 -7.86 -9.17 2.37
N LEU A 98 -8.27 -10.26 1.73
CA LEU A 98 -8.14 -10.46 0.28
C LEU A 98 -9.34 -11.24 -0.25
N ILE A 99 -9.93 -10.73 -1.31
CA ILE A 99 -10.95 -11.41 -2.11
C ILE A 99 -10.39 -11.55 -3.52
N TRP A 100 -10.44 -12.75 -4.05
CA TRP A 100 -10.08 -13.03 -5.43
C TRP A 100 -11.25 -13.68 -6.15
N GLU A 101 -11.48 -13.26 -7.38
CA GLU A 101 -12.46 -13.81 -8.29
C GLU A 101 -11.77 -14.25 -9.58
N GLY A 102 -12.05 -15.48 -10.02
CA GLY A 102 -11.55 -16.03 -11.27
C GLY A 102 -12.32 -15.55 -12.49
N ASN A 103 -11.98 -16.10 -13.64
CA ASN A 103 -12.74 -15.86 -14.87
C ASN A 103 -14.13 -16.56 -14.84
N ASP A 104 -14.24 -17.65 -14.12
CA ASP A 104 -15.53 -18.28 -13.83
C ASP A 104 -16.15 -17.57 -12.62
N PRO A 105 -17.39 -17.04 -12.71
CA PRO A 105 -18.07 -16.38 -11.59
C PRO A 105 -18.24 -17.26 -10.34
N ASN A 106 -18.14 -18.58 -10.47
CA ASN A 106 -18.20 -19.52 -9.35
C ASN A 106 -16.82 -19.79 -8.72
N GLU A 107 -15.75 -19.27 -9.30
CA GLU A 107 -14.40 -19.45 -8.80
C GLU A 107 -13.96 -18.22 -8.02
N SER A 108 -14.01 -18.32 -6.70
CA SER A 108 -13.55 -17.25 -5.80
C SER A 108 -12.80 -17.82 -4.61
N ARG A 109 -11.88 -17.02 -4.06
CA ARG A 109 -11.15 -17.31 -2.82
C ARG A 109 -11.11 -16.09 -1.92
N THR A 110 -11.32 -16.29 -0.65
CA THR A 110 -11.25 -15.24 0.36
C THR A 110 -10.22 -15.64 1.41
N TYR A 111 -9.39 -14.67 1.82
CA TYR A 111 -8.43 -14.83 2.90
C TYR A 111 -8.72 -13.82 4.00
N THR A 112 -8.72 -14.26 5.24
CA THR A 112 -8.66 -13.35 6.39
C THR A 112 -7.24 -12.83 6.59
N TYR A 113 -7.06 -11.78 7.41
CA TYR A 113 -5.72 -11.28 7.74
C TYR A 113 -4.85 -12.37 8.38
N ALA A 114 -5.39 -13.18 9.28
CA ALA A 114 -4.66 -14.29 9.89
C ALA A 114 -4.24 -15.36 8.86
N GLN A 115 -5.13 -15.72 7.94
CA GLN A 115 -4.80 -16.67 6.88
C GLN A 115 -3.75 -16.11 5.93
N LEU A 116 -3.90 -14.85 5.51
CA LEU A 116 -2.92 -14.17 4.64
C LEU A 116 -1.56 -14.10 5.32
N GLN A 117 -1.50 -13.77 6.61
CA GLN A 117 -0.26 -13.76 7.40
C GLN A 117 0.47 -15.09 7.32
N VAL A 118 -0.24 -16.19 7.54
CA VAL A 118 0.35 -17.56 7.49
C VAL A 118 0.92 -17.87 6.11
N GLU A 119 0.19 -17.58 5.05
CA GLU A 119 0.66 -17.86 3.69
C GLU A 119 1.86 -16.97 3.31
N VAL A 120 1.86 -15.70 3.69
CA VAL A 120 3.00 -14.80 3.49
C VAL A 120 4.22 -15.27 4.28
N GLN A 121 4.05 -15.78 5.50
CA GLN A 121 5.16 -16.34 6.31
C GLN A 121 5.77 -17.57 5.64
N LYS A 122 4.94 -18.49 5.13
CA LYS A 122 5.40 -19.68 4.39
C LYS A 122 6.20 -19.29 3.15
N ALA A 123 5.66 -18.38 2.35
CA ALA A 123 6.33 -17.89 1.14
C ALA A 123 7.65 -17.18 1.47
N ALA A 124 7.67 -16.35 2.52
CA ALA A 124 8.88 -15.68 2.98
C ALA A 124 9.98 -16.67 3.45
N ASN A 125 9.59 -17.73 4.16
CA ASN A 125 10.51 -18.78 4.56
C ASN A 125 11.05 -19.55 3.36
N ALA A 126 10.20 -19.89 2.39
CA ALA A 126 10.63 -20.55 1.16
C ALA A 126 11.66 -19.70 0.37
N LEU A 127 11.46 -18.38 0.28
CA LEU A 127 12.43 -17.48 -0.34
C LEU A 127 13.76 -17.48 0.42
N LYS A 128 13.72 -17.47 1.75
CA LYS A 128 14.94 -17.54 2.59
C LYS A 128 15.68 -18.88 2.41
N ASP A 129 14.96 -19.99 2.33
CA ASP A 129 15.53 -21.32 2.09
C ASP A 129 16.19 -21.41 0.72
N LEU A 130 15.73 -20.62 -0.27
CA LEU A 130 16.38 -20.44 -1.56
C LEU A 130 17.59 -19.48 -1.53
N GLY A 131 17.94 -18.94 -0.36
CA GLY A 131 19.07 -18.05 -0.18
C GLY A 131 18.79 -16.57 -0.48
N ILE A 132 17.53 -16.16 -0.58
CA ILE A 132 17.17 -14.75 -0.80
C ILE A 132 17.35 -13.96 0.50
N GLU A 133 18.11 -12.89 0.41
CA GLU A 133 18.41 -11.98 1.50
C GLU A 133 17.86 -10.56 1.26
N LYS A 134 17.95 -9.72 2.29
CA LYS A 134 17.54 -8.31 2.19
C LYS A 134 18.34 -7.59 1.09
N GLY A 135 17.62 -6.96 0.17
CA GLY A 135 18.19 -6.21 -0.96
C GLY A 135 18.36 -7.04 -2.24
N ASP A 136 18.14 -8.35 -2.20
CA ASP A 136 18.07 -9.17 -3.40
C ASP A 136 16.86 -8.84 -4.26
N ARG A 137 16.96 -9.15 -5.55
CA ARG A 137 15.90 -8.88 -6.54
C ARG A 137 15.19 -10.17 -6.90
N VAL A 138 13.89 -10.20 -6.65
CA VAL A 138 12.99 -11.31 -6.99
C VAL A 138 12.11 -10.89 -8.16
N CYS A 139 12.22 -11.58 -9.28
CA CYS A 139 11.31 -11.38 -10.41
C CYS A 139 10.06 -12.25 -10.21
N ILE A 140 8.89 -11.61 -10.20
CA ILE A 140 7.61 -12.29 -10.06
C ILE A 140 6.90 -12.25 -11.42
N TYR A 141 6.74 -13.43 -12.02
CA TYR A 141 5.98 -13.62 -13.26
C TYR A 141 4.79 -14.53 -12.96
N MET A 142 3.67 -13.93 -12.64
CA MET A 142 2.46 -14.62 -12.21
C MET A 142 1.21 -13.93 -12.76
N GLN A 143 0.14 -14.68 -12.89
CA GLN A 143 -1.20 -14.16 -13.19
C GLN A 143 -1.78 -13.42 -11.97
N MET A 144 -2.94 -12.77 -12.17
CA MET A 144 -3.67 -12.10 -11.08
C MET A 144 -4.39 -13.13 -10.19
N ILE A 145 -3.62 -13.84 -9.40
CA ILE A 145 -4.05 -14.83 -8.42
C ILE A 145 -3.60 -14.42 -7.01
N PRO A 146 -4.19 -14.94 -5.93
CA PRO A 146 -3.82 -14.58 -4.56
C PRO A 146 -2.33 -14.76 -4.26
N GLU A 147 -1.73 -15.79 -4.84
CA GLU A 147 -0.31 -16.12 -4.69
C GLU A 147 0.62 -14.98 -5.17
N LEU A 148 0.17 -14.14 -6.10
CA LEU A 148 0.89 -12.94 -6.53
C LEU A 148 1.02 -11.95 -5.37
N THR A 149 -0.07 -11.63 -4.70
CA THR A 149 -0.09 -10.74 -3.53
C THR A 149 0.75 -11.31 -2.40
N ILE A 150 0.65 -12.62 -2.16
CA ILE A 150 1.43 -13.35 -1.15
C ILE A 150 2.94 -13.23 -1.46
N ALA A 151 3.36 -13.44 -2.71
CA ALA A 151 4.76 -13.33 -3.12
C ALA A 151 5.31 -11.91 -2.95
N MET A 152 4.54 -10.88 -3.32
CA MET A 152 4.91 -9.48 -3.13
C MET A 152 5.10 -9.14 -1.65
N LEU A 153 4.16 -9.55 -0.80
CA LEU A 153 4.21 -9.32 0.65
C LEU A 153 5.35 -10.12 1.30
N ALA A 154 5.63 -11.34 0.82
CA ALA A 154 6.75 -12.14 1.29
C ALA A 154 8.10 -11.46 1.00
N CYS A 155 8.29 -10.92 -0.20
CA CYS A 155 9.47 -10.12 -0.53
C CYS A 155 9.60 -8.90 0.38
N ALA A 156 8.52 -8.14 0.57
CA ALA A 156 8.51 -6.99 1.47
C ALA A 156 8.83 -7.39 2.92
N ARG A 157 8.36 -8.55 3.38
CA ARG A 157 8.59 -9.08 4.72
C ARG A 157 10.07 -9.28 5.02
N ILE A 158 10.80 -9.89 4.07
CA ILE A 158 12.25 -10.16 4.23
C ILE A 158 13.15 -9.02 3.75
N GLY A 159 12.56 -7.95 3.20
CA GLY A 159 13.29 -6.80 2.66
C GLY A 159 13.92 -7.05 1.29
N ALA A 160 13.47 -8.07 0.56
CA ALA A 160 13.85 -8.28 -0.83
C ALA A 160 13.11 -7.30 -1.75
N ILE A 161 13.76 -6.91 -2.84
CA ILE A 161 13.20 -6.05 -3.87
C ILE A 161 12.45 -6.93 -4.86
N HIS A 162 11.19 -6.66 -5.13
CA HIS A 162 10.47 -7.41 -6.17
C HIS A 162 10.24 -6.57 -7.43
N SER A 163 10.31 -7.23 -8.55
CA SER A 163 9.91 -6.71 -9.86
C SER A 163 8.79 -7.59 -10.40
N LEU A 164 7.67 -6.95 -10.71
CA LEU A 164 6.47 -7.64 -11.15
C LEU A 164 6.29 -7.49 -12.66
N SER A 165 6.06 -8.60 -13.35
CA SER A 165 5.59 -8.60 -14.73
C SER A 165 4.40 -9.55 -14.88
N LEU A 166 3.36 -9.04 -15.53
CA LEU A 166 2.15 -9.81 -15.85
C LEU A 166 2.15 -10.27 -17.32
N ILE A 167 2.85 -9.56 -18.21
CA ILE A 167 2.71 -9.74 -19.66
C ILE A 167 4.05 -9.71 -20.40
N HIS A 168 5.07 -9.06 -19.88
CA HIS A 168 6.27 -8.66 -20.64
C HIS A 168 7.57 -9.27 -20.08
N ILE A 169 7.59 -10.55 -19.90
CA ILE A 169 8.87 -11.25 -19.67
C ILE A 169 9.19 -12.13 -20.85
#